data_f9c08709ef77dd8409c136b161f0e0a3
#
_entry.id   f9c08709ef77dd8409c136b161f0e0a3
#
_cell.length_a   1.000
_cell.length_b   1.000
_cell.length_c   1.000
_cell.angle_alpha   90.00
_cell.angle_beta   90.00
_cell.angle_gamma   90.00
#
_symmetry.space_group_name_H-M   'P 1'
#
loop_
_entity.id
_entity.type
_entity.pdbx_description
1 polymer ?
#
loop_
_entity_poly.entity_id
_entity_poly.type
_entity_poly.pdbx_seq_one_letter_code
_entity_poly.pdbx_strand_id
1 'polypeptide(L)'
;MFLDANILFSAAKSDGAVRALLRLLLDRGHECRADAYVVAEARRNLLNKGPQAMAALDALLGHLHLAPALTGASDLAELAWLPPKDRPVLAAAIRLGCDALVTGDRQHFGSADGKRVAGVAIHSPRSLAEAVLAAGR
;
A
#
# COMPACT_ATOMS: atom_id res chain seq x y z
N MET A 1 0.64 4.28 -7.47
CA MET A 1 1.10 3.21 -6.55
C MET A 1 -0.03 2.87 -5.59
N PHE A 2 -0.23 1.60 -5.32
CA PHE A 2 -1.25 1.16 -4.36
C PHE A 2 -0.59 0.92 -3.00
N LEU A 3 -1.20 1.43 -1.92
CA LEU A 3 -0.66 1.35 -0.57
C LEU A 3 -1.46 0.32 0.24
N ASP A 4 -0.76 -0.67 0.81
CA ASP A 4 -1.38 -1.65 1.70
C ASP A 4 -1.75 -1.00 3.05
N ALA A 5 -2.63 -1.64 3.79
CA ALA A 5 -3.12 -1.15 5.08
C ALA A 5 -2.00 -0.91 6.10
N ASN A 6 -0.98 -1.78 6.13
CA ASN A 6 0.15 -1.60 7.03
C ASN A 6 0.99 -0.35 6.72
N ILE A 7 1.03 0.09 5.46
CA ILE A 7 1.69 1.33 5.07
C ILE A 7 0.90 2.54 5.60
N LEU A 8 -0.41 2.53 5.42
CA LEU A 8 -1.29 3.57 5.96
C LEU A 8 -1.19 3.65 7.50
N PHE A 9 -1.22 2.50 8.14
CA PHE A 9 -1.08 2.38 9.60
C PHE A 9 0.24 2.98 10.07
N SER A 10 1.36 2.59 9.49
CA SER A 10 2.69 3.06 9.89
C SER A 10 2.86 4.56 9.66
N ALA A 11 2.39 5.06 8.54
CA ALA A 11 2.48 6.50 8.23
C ALA A 11 1.62 7.35 9.17
N ALA A 12 0.46 6.85 9.57
CA ALA A 12 -0.44 7.56 10.49
C ALA A 12 0.07 7.50 11.93
N LYS A 13 0.60 6.34 12.34
CA LYS A 13 0.96 6.10 13.74
C LYS A 13 2.18 6.89 14.19
N SER A 14 3.16 7.09 13.31
CA SER A 14 4.39 7.78 13.68
C SER A 14 4.97 8.61 12.55
N ASP A 15 5.67 9.67 12.90
CA ASP A 15 6.41 10.51 11.95
C ASP A 15 7.80 9.91 11.72
N GLY A 16 7.82 8.78 11.01
CA GLY A 16 9.02 8.00 10.75
C GLY A 16 9.30 7.82 9.26
N ALA A 17 10.05 6.77 8.95
CA ALA A 17 10.52 6.51 7.59
C ALA A 17 9.40 6.30 6.57
N VAL A 18 8.31 5.64 6.95
CA VAL A 18 7.18 5.39 6.03
C VAL A 18 6.47 6.69 5.69
N ARG A 19 6.21 7.55 6.67
CA ARG A 19 5.59 8.86 6.42
C ARG A 19 6.50 9.72 5.54
N ALA A 20 7.80 9.71 5.80
CA ALA A 20 8.78 10.44 4.97
C ALA A 20 8.79 9.93 3.53
N LEU A 21 8.70 8.61 3.33
CA LEU A 21 8.62 8.03 2.00
C LEU A 21 7.36 8.49 1.26
N LEU A 22 6.20 8.50 1.91
CA LEU A 22 4.96 8.95 1.27
C LEU A 22 5.03 10.42 0.88
N ARG A 23 5.61 11.29 1.72
CA ARG A 23 5.85 12.68 1.37
C ARG A 23 6.73 12.82 0.13
N LEU A 24 7.81 12.04 0.07
CA LEU A 24 8.71 12.02 -1.08
C LEU A 24 7.99 11.63 -2.37
N LEU A 25 7.15 10.58 -2.31
CA LEU A 25 6.39 10.11 -3.47
C LEU A 25 5.42 11.19 -3.96
N LEU A 26 4.67 11.79 -3.03
CA LEU A 26 3.69 12.84 -3.37
C LEU A 26 4.39 14.09 -3.91
N ASP A 27 5.49 14.51 -3.31
CA ASP A 27 6.27 15.67 -3.75
C ASP A 27 6.86 15.47 -5.15
N ARG A 28 7.15 14.25 -5.53
CA ARG A 28 7.66 13.91 -6.86
C ARG A 28 6.55 13.64 -7.89
N GLY A 29 5.30 13.86 -7.52
CA GLY A 29 4.17 13.73 -8.44
C GLY A 29 3.66 12.31 -8.65
N HIS A 30 4.08 11.36 -7.82
CA HIS A 30 3.51 10.01 -7.89
C HIS A 30 2.09 9.98 -7.35
N GLU A 31 1.20 9.29 -8.04
CA GLU A 31 -0.14 9.04 -7.56
C GLU A 31 -0.12 7.87 -6.58
N CYS A 32 -0.59 8.12 -5.36
CA CYS A 32 -0.76 7.11 -4.33
C CYS A 32 -2.24 6.79 -4.20
N ARG A 33 -2.58 5.50 -4.23
CA ARG A 33 -3.95 5.01 -4.23
C ARG A 33 -4.19 4.05 -3.09
N ALA A 34 -5.42 4.03 -2.59
CA ALA A 34 -5.91 3.04 -1.64
C ALA A 34 -7.38 2.78 -1.95
N ASP A 35 -7.90 1.65 -1.53
CA ASP A 35 -9.32 1.37 -1.64
C ASP A 35 -9.97 1.26 -0.26
N ALA A 36 -11.31 1.12 -0.25
CA ALA A 36 -12.06 1.03 1.00
C ALA A 36 -11.65 -0.19 1.84
N TYR A 37 -11.18 -1.27 1.23
CA TYR A 37 -10.73 -2.47 1.94
C TYR A 37 -9.51 -2.17 2.82
N VAL A 38 -8.45 -1.59 2.23
CA VAL A 38 -7.23 -1.29 3.00
C VAL A 38 -7.43 -0.13 3.99
N VAL A 39 -8.27 0.85 3.65
CA VAL A 39 -8.62 1.93 4.57
C VAL A 39 -9.34 1.39 5.80
N ALA A 40 -10.32 0.52 5.63
CA ALA A 40 -11.05 -0.10 6.74
C ALA A 40 -10.12 -0.93 7.63
N GLU A 41 -9.20 -1.68 7.05
CA GLU A 41 -8.22 -2.46 7.81
C GLU A 41 -7.28 -1.56 8.61
N ALA A 42 -6.77 -0.49 7.99
CA ALA A 42 -5.91 0.49 8.68
C ALA A 42 -6.64 1.13 9.86
N ARG A 43 -7.91 1.55 9.68
CA ARG A 43 -8.72 2.13 10.75
C ARG A 43 -8.93 1.15 11.89
N ARG A 44 -9.23 -0.10 11.57
CA ARG A 44 -9.42 -1.15 12.59
C ARG A 44 -8.15 -1.37 13.40
N ASN A 45 -6.99 -1.42 12.75
CA ASN A 45 -5.72 -1.58 13.41
C ASN A 45 -5.36 -0.38 14.29
N LEU A 46 -5.66 0.85 13.85
CA LEU A 46 -5.44 2.05 14.66
C LEU A 46 -6.36 2.12 15.88
N LEU A 47 -7.63 1.70 15.74
CA LEU A 47 -8.54 1.65 16.87
C LEU A 47 -8.00 0.74 18.00
N ASN A 48 -7.32 -0.35 17.63
CA ASN A 48 -6.77 -1.30 18.57
C ASN A 48 -5.40 -0.88 19.13
N LYS A 49 -4.55 -0.25 18.31
CA LYS A 49 -3.12 -0.06 18.64
C LYS A 49 -2.68 1.41 18.72
N GLY A 50 -3.48 2.34 18.26
CA GLY A 50 -3.10 3.75 18.23
C GLY A 50 -4.24 4.68 17.86
N PRO A 51 -5.36 4.70 18.64
CA PRO A 51 -6.54 5.48 18.27
C PRO A 51 -6.26 6.99 18.17
N GLN A 52 -5.23 7.48 18.86
CA GLN A 52 -4.82 8.88 18.77
C GLN A 52 -4.28 9.26 17.38
N ALA A 53 -3.96 8.28 16.54
CA ALA A 53 -3.45 8.50 15.19
C ALA A 53 -4.54 8.58 14.10
N MET A 54 -5.83 8.46 14.47
CA MET A 54 -6.92 8.48 13.49
C MET A 54 -6.99 9.81 12.71
N ALA A 55 -6.74 10.94 13.37
CA ALA A 55 -6.71 12.24 12.70
C ALA A 55 -5.57 12.33 11.68
N ALA A 56 -4.41 11.74 11.99
CA ALA A 56 -3.28 11.70 11.06
C ALA A 56 -3.61 10.83 9.84
N LEU A 57 -4.32 9.71 10.03
CA LEU A 57 -4.79 8.88 8.92
C LEU A 57 -5.75 9.67 8.03
N ASP A 58 -6.73 10.37 8.60
CA ASP A 58 -7.69 11.16 7.83
C ASP A 58 -6.99 12.25 7.01
N ALA A 59 -5.99 12.91 7.58
CA ALA A 59 -5.19 13.91 6.87
C ALA A 59 -4.41 13.27 5.70
N LEU A 60 -3.81 12.10 5.93
CA LEU A 60 -3.10 11.37 4.88
C LEU A 60 -4.03 10.97 3.74
N LEU A 61 -5.22 10.47 4.05
CA LEU A 61 -6.19 10.04 3.03
C LEU A 61 -6.60 11.18 2.10
N GLY A 62 -6.55 12.43 2.57
CA GLY A 62 -6.82 13.61 1.75
C GLY A 62 -5.83 13.82 0.60
N HIS A 63 -4.66 13.20 0.66
CA HIS A 63 -3.63 13.27 -0.38
C HIS A 63 -3.62 12.06 -1.31
N LEU A 64 -4.50 11.10 -1.09
CA LEU A 64 -4.55 9.85 -1.86
C LEU A 64 -5.76 9.81 -2.80
N HIS A 65 -5.63 9.01 -3.85
CA HIS A 65 -6.76 8.66 -4.70
C HIS A 65 -7.45 7.44 -4.09
N LEU A 66 -8.69 7.62 -3.63
CA LEU A 66 -9.45 6.57 -2.97
C LEU A 66 -10.42 5.93 -3.94
N ALA A 67 -10.49 4.60 -3.93
CA ALA A 67 -11.39 3.81 -4.76
C ALA A 67 -12.31 2.95 -3.88
N PRO A 68 -13.52 2.57 -4.37
CA PRO A 68 -14.34 1.61 -3.66
C PRO A 68 -13.68 0.23 -3.64
N ALA A 69 -13.97 -0.56 -2.61
CA ALA A 69 -13.57 -1.96 -2.58
C ALA A 69 -14.39 -2.71 -3.63
N LEU A 70 -13.70 -3.46 -4.51
CA LEU A 70 -14.33 -4.23 -5.55
C LEU A 70 -14.25 -5.71 -5.20
N THR A 71 -15.33 -6.45 -5.46
CA THR A 71 -15.42 -7.90 -5.20
C THR A 71 -15.12 -8.70 -6.46
N GLY A 72 -14.74 -9.99 -6.29
CA GLY A 72 -14.64 -10.94 -7.37
C GLY A 72 -13.29 -11.05 -8.08
N ALA A 73 -12.35 -10.13 -7.85
CA ALA A 73 -11.04 -10.18 -8.52
C ALA A 73 -10.01 -11.04 -7.78
N SER A 74 -10.29 -11.43 -6.54
CA SER A 74 -9.36 -12.23 -5.74
C SER A 74 -9.25 -13.69 -6.17
N ASP A 75 -10.04 -14.11 -7.17
CA ASP A 75 -10.00 -15.45 -7.73
C ASP A 75 -8.98 -15.62 -8.88
N LEU A 76 -8.23 -14.59 -9.22
CA LEU A 76 -7.22 -14.67 -10.27
C LEU A 76 -6.14 -15.71 -9.93
N ALA A 77 -5.77 -16.51 -10.91
CA ALA A 77 -4.76 -17.56 -10.73
C ALA A 77 -3.41 -16.99 -10.26
N GLU A 78 -3.07 -15.79 -10.71
CA GLU A 78 -1.82 -15.10 -10.32
C GLU A 78 -1.76 -14.77 -8.82
N LEU A 79 -2.89 -14.85 -8.11
CA LEU A 79 -2.98 -14.54 -6.67
C LEU A 79 -2.99 -15.79 -5.79
N ALA A 80 -2.96 -16.99 -6.38
CA ALA A 80 -3.09 -18.25 -5.64
C ALA A 80 -1.99 -18.48 -4.60
N TRP A 81 -0.83 -17.87 -4.78
CA TRP A 81 0.31 -17.97 -3.84
C TRP A 81 0.12 -17.13 -2.57
N LEU A 82 -0.85 -16.21 -2.56
CA LEU A 82 -1.13 -15.36 -1.40
C LEU A 82 -2.20 -15.98 -0.51
N PRO A 83 -2.12 -15.73 0.82
CA PRO A 83 -3.25 -16.02 1.71
C PRO A 83 -4.52 -15.29 1.24
N PRO A 84 -5.73 -15.90 1.43
CA PRO A 84 -6.97 -15.31 0.92
C PRO A 84 -7.21 -13.86 1.37
N LYS A 85 -6.80 -13.49 2.59
CA LYS A 85 -6.99 -12.12 3.12
C LYS A 85 -6.13 -11.07 2.40
N ASP A 86 -5.03 -11.48 1.78
CA ASP A 86 -4.09 -10.58 1.10
C ASP A 86 -4.36 -10.46 -0.41
N ARG A 87 -5.12 -11.40 -0.98
CA ARG A 87 -5.46 -11.39 -2.40
C ARG A 87 -6.22 -10.14 -2.84
N PRO A 88 -7.20 -9.62 -2.05
CA PRO A 88 -7.91 -8.40 -2.43
C PRO A 88 -7.00 -7.18 -2.60
N VAL A 89 -5.89 -7.11 -1.87
CA VAL A 89 -4.93 -6.01 -1.93
C VAL A 89 -4.22 -5.99 -3.29
N LEU A 90 -3.62 -7.11 -3.69
CA LEU A 90 -2.95 -7.20 -4.99
C LEU A 90 -3.95 -7.14 -6.15
N ALA A 91 -5.12 -7.75 -5.99
CA ALA A 91 -6.19 -7.67 -6.98
C ALA A 91 -6.62 -6.22 -7.23
N ALA A 92 -6.74 -5.41 -6.19
CA ALA A 92 -7.09 -4.00 -6.32
C ALA A 92 -6.00 -3.23 -7.08
N ALA A 93 -4.73 -3.46 -6.75
CA ALA A 93 -3.61 -2.84 -7.46
C ALA A 93 -3.62 -3.17 -8.95
N ILE A 94 -3.87 -4.42 -9.30
CA ILE A 94 -3.96 -4.87 -10.69
C ILE A 94 -5.14 -4.20 -11.40
N ARG A 95 -6.31 -4.23 -10.79
CA ARG A 95 -7.54 -3.70 -11.37
C ARG A 95 -7.49 -2.18 -11.57
N LEU A 96 -6.88 -1.46 -10.64
CA LEU A 96 -6.75 -0.01 -10.73
C LEU A 96 -5.61 0.42 -11.67
N GLY A 97 -4.91 -0.53 -12.28
CA GLY A 97 -3.82 -0.22 -13.20
C GLY A 97 -2.61 0.39 -12.53
N CYS A 98 -2.38 0.08 -11.26
CA CYS A 98 -1.24 0.60 -10.54
C CYS A 98 0.07 -0.04 -11.02
N ASP A 99 1.14 0.73 -11.07
CA ASP A 99 2.46 0.24 -11.43
C ASP A 99 3.13 -0.52 -10.30
N ALA A 100 2.76 -0.22 -9.06
CA ALA A 100 3.40 -0.79 -7.88
C ALA A 100 2.40 -0.98 -6.73
N LEU A 101 2.66 -2.01 -5.93
CA LEU A 101 2.05 -2.24 -4.63
C LEU A 101 3.13 -2.06 -3.56
N VAL A 102 2.88 -1.19 -2.58
CA VAL A 102 3.78 -0.97 -1.45
C VAL A 102 3.20 -1.65 -0.23
N THR A 103 3.95 -2.58 0.35
CA THR A 103 3.51 -3.34 1.52
C THR A 103 4.67 -3.57 2.49
N GLY A 104 4.37 -3.49 3.79
CA GLY A 104 5.30 -3.87 4.85
C GLY A 104 5.21 -5.33 5.26
N ASP A 105 4.33 -6.11 4.63
CA ASP A 105 4.10 -7.52 4.96
C ASP A 105 5.18 -8.40 4.32
N ARG A 106 6.26 -8.64 5.06
CA ARG A 106 7.35 -9.51 4.59
C ARG A 106 6.99 -10.98 4.63
N GLN A 107 6.08 -11.38 5.50
CA GLN A 107 5.70 -12.78 5.65
C GLN A 107 4.98 -13.30 4.40
N HIS A 108 4.04 -12.53 3.86
CA HIS A 108 3.21 -12.94 2.75
C HIS A 108 3.71 -12.46 1.39
N PHE A 109 4.32 -11.27 1.34
CA PHE A 109 4.80 -10.66 0.09
C PHE A 109 6.33 -10.66 -0.08
N GLY A 110 7.09 -11.01 0.96
CA GLY A 110 8.55 -10.86 0.95
C GLY A 110 9.26 -11.59 -0.19
N SER A 111 8.76 -12.77 -0.59
CA SER A 111 9.35 -13.54 -1.70
C SER A 111 9.13 -12.86 -3.06
N ALA A 112 8.17 -11.94 -3.15
CA ALA A 112 7.85 -11.19 -4.36
C ALA A 112 8.44 -9.78 -4.36
N ASP A 113 9.19 -9.38 -3.31
CA ASP A 113 9.77 -8.03 -3.22
C ASP A 113 10.68 -7.76 -4.43
N GLY A 114 10.43 -6.64 -5.10
CA GLY A 114 11.14 -6.26 -6.32
C GLY A 114 10.67 -6.97 -7.59
N LYS A 115 9.74 -7.91 -7.49
CA LYS A 115 9.20 -8.66 -8.64
C LYS A 115 7.90 -8.04 -9.13
N ARG A 116 7.50 -8.40 -10.36
CA ARG A 116 6.24 -7.98 -10.95
C ARG A 116 5.25 -9.13 -10.98
N VAL A 117 3.99 -8.84 -10.64
CA VAL A 117 2.87 -9.76 -10.75
C VAL A 117 1.78 -9.05 -11.56
N ALA A 118 1.42 -9.59 -12.72
CA ALA A 118 0.41 -9.01 -13.62
C ALA A 118 0.66 -7.50 -13.90
N GLY A 119 1.92 -7.12 -14.07
CA GLY A 119 2.32 -5.74 -14.34
C GLY A 119 2.50 -4.85 -13.12
N VAL A 120 2.26 -5.36 -11.91
CA VAL A 120 2.40 -4.61 -10.67
C VAL A 120 3.72 -5.00 -10.00
N ALA A 121 4.61 -4.04 -9.80
CA ALA A 121 5.86 -4.25 -9.06
C ALA A 121 5.56 -4.27 -7.56
N ILE A 122 5.98 -5.31 -6.86
CA ILE A 122 5.77 -5.42 -5.42
C ILE A 122 6.99 -4.89 -4.70
N HIS A 123 6.80 -3.91 -3.83
CA HIS A 123 7.86 -3.25 -3.08
C HIS A 123 7.59 -3.21 -1.59
N SER A 124 8.65 -3.45 -0.80
CA SER A 124 8.72 -2.96 0.56
C SER A 124 8.95 -1.44 0.54
N PRO A 125 8.70 -0.72 1.64
CA PRO A 125 9.08 0.70 1.72
C PRO A 125 10.54 0.93 1.37
N ARG A 126 11.43 0.05 1.83
CA ARG A 126 12.87 0.16 1.57
C ARG A 126 13.21 -0.01 0.09
N SER A 127 12.72 -1.06 -0.55
CA SER A 127 13.03 -1.30 -1.95
C SER A 127 12.43 -0.21 -2.86
N LEU A 128 11.26 0.31 -2.51
CA LEU A 128 10.67 1.43 -3.23
C LEU A 128 11.50 2.69 -3.07
N ALA A 129 11.93 3.01 -1.85
CA ALA A 129 12.77 4.18 -1.61
C ALA A 129 14.07 4.10 -2.43
N GLU A 130 14.71 2.94 -2.46
CA GLU A 130 15.92 2.72 -3.27
C GLU A 130 15.65 2.95 -4.76
N ALA A 131 14.53 2.41 -5.28
CA ALA A 131 14.16 2.56 -6.68
C ALA A 131 13.86 4.03 -7.05
N VAL A 132 13.12 4.74 -6.21
CA VAL A 132 12.75 6.14 -6.44
C VAL A 132 13.98 7.05 -6.38
N LEU A 133 14.85 6.85 -5.41
CA LEU A 133 16.07 7.65 -5.28
C LEU A 133 17.05 7.37 -6.44
N ALA A 134 17.17 6.12 -6.88
CA ALA A 134 18.00 5.78 -8.03
C ALA A 134 17.48 6.42 -9.32
N ALA A 135 16.16 6.43 -9.53
CA ALA A 135 15.55 7.05 -10.70
C ALA A 135 15.66 8.57 -10.73
N GLY A 136 15.83 9.21 -9.56
CA GLY A 136 15.98 10.66 -9.42
C GLY A 136 17.38 11.18 -9.67
N ARG A 137 18.33 10.31 -10.02
CA ARG A 137 19.73 10.71 -10.25
C ARG A 137 20.02 11.08 -11.70
#